data_fb38d7563553cb2764cd69153855bb93
#
_entry.id   fb38d7563553cb2764cd69153855bb93
#
_cell.length_a   1.000
_cell.length_b   1.000
_cell.length_c   1.000
_cell.angle_alpha   90.00
_cell.angle_beta   90.00
_cell.angle_gamma   90.00
#
_symmetry.space_group_name_H-M   'P 1'
#
loop_
_entity.id
_entity.type
_entity.pdbx_description
1 polymer ?
#
loop_
_entity_poly.entity_id
_entity_poly.type
_entity_poly.pdbx_seq_one_letter_code
_entity_poly.pdbx_strand_id
1 'polypeptide(L)'
;MSEDNYLFRGTLKDTIRQGSCARLQDISQLQDITIGKPQHRSESSGWLTVIDVKASVLKIIFTVYVPTHAGVKYASLGLGADLKDTTLEMAEDFFSEFCNLTAGCIQSSLQETENFITPVVISLPNTLKSTNDNPGKVKPSQNAANNLNDHWILSGEAGEISCFSSVIIKDTSLVEHLGEVKMPRPPSGDDLGIMIF
;
A
#
# COMPACT_ATOMS: atom_id res chain seq x y z
N MET A 1 27.95 3.91 -2.18
CA MET A 1 26.56 4.17 -1.81
C MET A 1 26.64 4.92 -0.50
N SER A 2 26.15 6.17 -0.44
CA SER A 2 26.20 7.00 0.77
C SER A 2 25.31 6.40 1.88
N GLU A 3 25.61 6.70 3.17
CA GLU A 3 24.76 6.32 4.31
C GLU A 3 23.34 6.84 4.14
N ASP A 4 23.16 8.03 3.59
CA ASP A 4 21.87 8.69 3.36
C ASP A 4 20.98 7.91 2.39
N ASN A 5 21.55 7.34 1.33
CA ASN A 5 20.81 6.50 0.38
C ASN A 5 20.27 5.21 1.04
N TYR A 6 21.02 4.64 2.00
CA TYR A 6 20.55 3.49 2.76
C TYR A 6 19.42 3.87 3.72
N LEU A 7 19.52 5.04 4.35
CA LEU A 7 18.51 5.55 5.27
C LEU A 7 17.19 5.83 4.54
N PHE A 8 17.22 6.58 3.44
CA PHE A 8 16.02 6.86 2.63
C PHE A 8 15.29 5.58 2.19
N ARG A 9 16.05 4.60 1.68
CA ARG A 9 15.49 3.35 1.18
C ARG A 9 14.85 2.50 2.28
N GLY A 10 15.49 2.45 3.45
CA GLY A 10 14.98 1.73 4.62
C GLY A 10 13.70 2.38 5.15
N THR A 11 13.75 3.68 5.42
CA THR A 11 12.62 4.43 5.99
C THR A 11 11.43 4.49 5.03
N LEU A 12 11.66 4.58 3.72
CA LEU A 12 10.56 4.53 2.73
C LEU A 12 9.82 3.20 2.77
N LYS A 13 10.52 2.06 2.86
CA LYS A 13 9.88 0.75 2.99
C LYS A 13 9.04 0.66 4.25
N ASP A 14 9.60 1.08 5.37
CA ASP A 14 8.92 1.03 6.66
C ASP A 14 7.69 1.95 6.67
N THR A 15 7.80 3.13 6.06
CA THR A 15 6.67 4.06 5.88
C THR A 15 5.54 3.42 5.07
N ILE A 16 5.85 2.75 3.96
CA ILE A 16 4.83 2.09 3.14
C ILE A 16 4.15 0.96 3.92
N ARG A 17 4.91 0.14 4.65
CA ARG A 17 4.37 -0.95 5.46
C ARG A 17 3.48 -0.43 6.59
N GLN A 18 3.99 0.49 7.40
CA GLN A 18 3.26 1.04 8.54
C GLN A 18 2.05 1.86 8.08
N GLY A 19 2.22 2.66 7.01
CA GLY A 19 1.13 3.43 6.42
C GLY A 19 0.00 2.52 5.93
N SER A 20 0.31 1.42 5.22
CA SER A 20 -0.71 0.47 4.77
C SER A 20 -1.41 -0.22 5.95
N CYS A 21 -0.68 -0.60 6.99
CA CYS A 21 -1.27 -1.20 8.19
C CYS A 21 -2.25 -0.22 8.87
N ALA A 22 -1.81 1.02 9.12
CA ALA A 22 -2.65 2.03 9.74
C ALA A 22 -3.91 2.32 8.91
N ARG A 23 -3.79 2.43 7.57
CA ARG A 23 -4.97 2.69 6.71
C ARG A 23 -5.94 1.52 6.70
N LEU A 24 -5.46 0.27 6.71
CA LEU A 24 -6.37 -0.87 6.82
C LEU A 24 -7.08 -0.91 8.17
N GLN A 25 -6.38 -0.59 9.27
CA GLN A 25 -6.98 -0.44 10.60
C GLN A 25 -8.08 0.62 10.60
N ASP A 26 -7.78 1.81 10.04
CA ASP A 26 -8.70 2.94 9.99
C ASP A 26 -10.00 2.59 9.27
N ILE A 27 -9.91 2.07 8.03
CA ILE A 27 -11.11 1.82 7.21
C ILE A 27 -11.88 0.56 7.60
N SER A 28 -11.20 -0.46 8.15
CA SER A 28 -11.85 -1.68 8.62
C SER A 28 -12.34 -1.59 10.06
N GLN A 29 -11.96 -0.54 10.79
CA GLN A 29 -12.22 -0.35 12.23
C GLN A 29 -11.61 -1.45 13.11
N LEU A 30 -10.64 -2.21 12.60
CA LEU A 30 -9.92 -3.25 13.32
C LEU A 30 -8.60 -2.71 13.87
N GLN A 31 -8.37 -2.85 15.20
CA GLN A 31 -7.17 -2.34 15.85
C GLN A 31 -6.02 -3.38 15.92
N ASP A 32 -6.33 -4.66 15.69
CA ASP A 32 -5.40 -5.78 15.87
C ASP A 32 -4.68 -6.23 14.59
N ILE A 33 -4.70 -5.39 13.54
CA ILE A 33 -4.00 -5.71 12.29
C ILE A 33 -2.48 -5.62 12.51
N THR A 34 -1.78 -6.70 12.15
CA THR A 34 -0.34 -6.85 12.32
C THR A 34 0.37 -7.01 10.99
N ILE A 35 1.64 -6.58 10.95
CA ILE A 35 2.53 -6.75 9.80
C ILE A 35 3.33 -8.04 9.98
N GLY A 36 3.15 -8.98 9.07
CA GLY A 36 3.84 -10.27 9.06
C GLY A 36 4.77 -10.46 7.85
N LYS A 37 5.60 -11.51 7.93
CA LYS A 37 6.40 -11.95 6.77
C LYS A 37 5.55 -12.83 5.86
N PRO A 38 5.80 -12.79 4.52
CA PRO A 38 5.11 -13.66 3.58
C PRO A 38 5.33 -15.14 3.92
N GLN A 39 4.24 -15.88 3.97
CA GLN A 39 4.26 -17.33 4.07
C GLN A 39 3.80 -17.90 2.72
N HIS A 40 4.41 -19.00 2.28
CA HIS A 40 3.96 -19.70 1.06
C HIS A 40 2.59 -20.34 1.35
N ARG A 41 1.52 -19.69 0.91
CA ARG A 41 0.19 -20.29 0.87
C ARG A 41 -0.28 -20.34 -0.58
N SER A 42 -0.80 -21.48 -0.99
CA SER A 42 -1.54 -21.62 -2.25
C SER A 42 -2.95 -21.09 -2.03
N GLU A 43 -3.23 -19.89 -2.46
CA GLU A 43 -4.57 -19.32 -2.38
C GLU A 43 -5.34 -19.57 -3.66
N SER A 44 -6.60 -19.94 -3.53
CA SER A 44 -7.41 -20.47 -4.61
C SER A 44 -8.19 -19.43 -5.41
N SER A 45 -8.49 -18.26 -4.84
CA SER A 45 -9.24 -17.19 -5.51
C SER A 45 -9.01 -15.83 -4.83
N GLY A 46 -8.95 -14.79 -5.65
CA GLY A 46 -8.76 -13.43 -5.17
C GLY A 46 -8.58 -12.44 -6.33
N TRP A 47 -8.21 -11.22 -6.02
CA TRP A 47 -7.90 -10.20 -7.00
C TRP A 47 -6.69 -9.37 -6.59
N LEU A 48 -6.16 -8.62 -7.53
CA LEU A 48 -5.09 -7.66 -7.32
C LEU A 48 -5.65 -6.24 -7.49
N THR A 49 -5.33 -5.36 -6.56
CA THR A 49 -5.53 -3.92 -6.73
C THR A 49 -4.17 -3.25 -6.79
N VAL A 50 -3.95 -2.42 -7.81
CA VAL A 50 -2.65 -1.77 -8.10
C VAL A 50 -2.85 -0.28 -8.17
N ILE A 51 -1.93 0.48 -7.57
CA ILE A 51 -1.90 1.93 -7.64
C ILE A 51 -0.46 2.43 -7.83
N ASP A 52 -0.29 3.50 -8.61
CA ASP A 52 1.00 4.13 -8.86
C ASP A 52 1.10 5.47 -8.11
N VAL A 53 2.21 5.68 -7.43
CA VAL A 53 2.65 6.99 -6.91
C VAL A 53 3.87 7.42 -7.70
N LYS A 54 3.80 8.55 -8.38
CA LYS A 54 4.81 9.00 -9.34
C LYS A 54 5.35 10.38 -8.96
N ALA A 55 6.68 10.47 -8.96
CA ALA A 55 7.41 11.72 -8.94
C ALA A 55 8.46 11.72 -10.07
N SER A 56 9.10 12.86 -10.33
CA SER A 56 10.16 12.94 -11.33
C SER A 56 11.32 11.98 -11.00
N VAL A 57 11.68 11.87 -9.74
CA VAL A 57 12.84 11.12 -9.22
C VAL A 57 12.58 9.65 -8.96
N LEU A 58 11.32 9.26 -8.73
CA LEU A 58 10.95 7.87 -8.43
C LEU A 58 9.52 7.55 -8.86
N LYS A 59 9.25 6.24 -8.96
CA LYS A 59 7.90 5.68 -9.10
C LYS A 59 7.73 4.58 -8.06
N ILE A 60 6.62 4.60 -7.32
CA ILE A 60 6.22 3.53 -6.42
C ILE A 60 5.00 2.85 -7.02
N ILE A 61 5.04 1.53 -7.12
CA ILE A 61 3.90 0.70 -7.48
C ILE A 61 3.52 -0.05 -6.20
N PHE A 62 2.35 0.25 -5.68
CA PHE A 62 1.76 -0.46 -4.54
C PHE A 62 0.71 -1.43 -5.06
N THR A 63 0.81 -2.68 -4.66
CA THR A 63 -0.07 -3.77 -5.10
C THR A 63 -0.57 -4.54 -3.89
N VAL A 64 -1.85 -4.83 -3.87
CA VAL A 64 -2.48 -5.67 -2.85
C VAL A 64 -3.13 -6.87 -3.51
N TYR A 65 -2.77 -8.06 -3.06
CA TYR A 65 -3.51 -9.28 -3.35
C TYR A 65 -4.50 -9.55 -2.23
N VAL A 66 -5.76 -9.68 -2.59
CA VAL A 66 -6.86 -9.86 -1.66
C VAL A 66 -7.55 -11.19 -1.93
N PRO A 67 -7.43 -12.17 -1.01
CA PRO A 67 -8.24 -13.38 -1.06
C PRO A 67 -9.72 -13.03 -0.96
N THR A 68 -10.57 -13.63 -1.80
CA THR A 68 -12.00 -13.29 -1.87
C THR A 68 -12.69 -13.32 -0.50
N HIS A 69 -12.45 -14.37 0.29
CA HIS A 69 -13.07 -14.52 1.61
C HIS A 69 -12.63 -13.44 2.62
N ALA A 70 -11.33 -13.09 2.62
CA ALA A 70 -10.81 -12.06 3.50
C ALA A 70 -11.30 -10.68 3.07
N GLY A 71 -11.31 -10.42 1.76
CA GLY A 71 -11.77 -9.13 1.20
C GLY A 71 -13.21 -8.82 1.54
N VAL A 72 -14.12 -9.78 1.36
CA VAL A 72 -15.54 -9.62 1.70
C VAL A 72 -15.71 -9.38 3.21
N LYS A 73 -14.93 -10.08 4.05
CA LYS A 73 -15.00 -9.91 5.50
C LYS A 73 -14.46 -8.55 5.96
N TYR A 74 -13.34 -8.06 5.40
CA TYR A 74 -12.83 -6.71 5.68
C TYR A 74 -13.84 -5.63 5.26
N ALA A 75 -14.43 -5.75 4.07
CA ALA A 75 -15.43 -4.81 3.59
C ALA A 75 -16.69 -4.81 4.46
N SER A 76 -17.19 -5.99 4.86
CA SER A 76 -18.33 -6.12 5.78
C SER A 76 -18.08 -5.35 7.09
N LEU A 77 -16.92 -5.53 7.70
CA LEU A 77 -16.57 -4.85 8.94
C LEU A 77 -16.45 -3.33 8.75
N GLY A 78 -15.68 -2.89 7.73
CA GLY A 78 -15.45 -1.46 7.50
C GLY A 78 -16.70 -0.69 7.07
N LEU A 79 -17.59 -1.33 6.33
CA LEU A 79 -18.87 -0.72 5.90
C LEU A 79 -19.99 -0.86 6.94
N GLY A 80 -19.78 -1.62 8.02
CA GLY A 80 -20.82 -1.93 9.00
C GLY A 80 -21.99 -2.72 8.40
N ALA A 81 -21.74 -3.51 7.35
CA ALA A 81 -22.75 -4.30 6.66
C ALA A 81 -22.72 -5.77 7.13
N ASP A 82 -23.84 -6.47 7.02
CA ASP A 82 -23.86 -7.90 7.24
C ASP A 82 -23.00 -8.63 6.18
N LEU A 83 -22.28 -9.66 6.61
CA LEU A 83 -21.41 -10.43 5.70
C LEU A 83 -22.19 -11.03 4.51
N LYS A 84 -23.42 -11.47 4.71
CA LYS A 84 -24.30 -12.03 3.68
C LYS A 84 -24.75 -11.00 2.62
N ASP A 85 -24.75 -9.71 2.98
CA ASP A 85 -25.19 -8.61 2.13
C ASP A 85 -23.99 -7.90 1.47
N THR A 86 -22.75 -8.25 1.87
CA THR A 86 -21.53 -7.70 1.32
C THR A 86 -21.16 -8.42 0.03
N THR A 87 -21.22 -7.70 -1.09
CA THR A 87 -20.90 -8.24 -2.43
C THR A 87 -19.40 -8.19 -2.72
N LEU A 88 -18.96 -8.95 -3.74
CA LEU A 88 -17.59 -8.88 -4.21
C LEU A 88 -17.23 -7.48 -4.74
N GLU A 89 -18.17 -6.81 -5.42
CA GLU A 89 -17.99 -5.44 -5.92
C GLU A 89 -17.74 -4.45 -4.77
N MET A 90 -18.54 -4.53 -3.69
CA MET A 90 -18.31 -3.73 -2.49
C MET A 90 -16.92 -3.96 -1.88
N ALA A 91 -16.45 -5.21 -1.91
CA ALA A 91 -15.13 -5.55 -1.42
C ALA A 91 -14.01 -5.02 -2.35
N GLU A 92 -14.19 -5.09 -3.67
CA GLU A 92 -13.27 -4.51 -4.65
C GLU A 92 -13.17 -2.98 -4.49
N ASP A 93 -14.29 -2.29 -4.29
CA ASP A 93 -14.34 -0.84 -4.02
C ASP A 93 -13.67 -0.47 -2.70
N PHE A 94 -13.94 -1.23 -1.64
CA PHE A 94 -13.28 -1.07 -0.33
C PHE A 94 -11.75 -1.15 -0.44
N PHE A 95 -11.22 -2.11 -1.18
CA PHE A 95 -9.78 -2.24 -1.37
C PHE A 95 -9.20 -1.23 -2.36
N SER A 96 -10.00 -0.71 -3.28
CA SER A 96 -9.61 0.44 -4.11
C SER A 96 -9.42 1.68 -3.25
N GLU A 97 -10.32 1.92 -2.29
CA GLU A 97 -10.19 3.02 -1.34
C GLU A 97 -9.00 2.80 -0.38
N PHE A 98 -8.78 1.59 0.10
CA PHE A 98 -7.58 1.24 0.86
C PHE A 98 -6.29 1.62 0.12
N CYS A 99 -6.21 1.31 -1.17
CA CYS A 99 -5.06 1.66 -2.00
C CYS A 99 -4.92 3.18 -2.17
N ASN A 100 -6.03 3.92 -2.36
CA ASN A 100 -6.03 5.38 -2.44
C ASN A 100 -5.49 6.02 -1.17
N LEU A 101 -5.99 5.60 -0.01
CA LEU A 101 -5.55 6.12 1.29
C LEU A 101 -4.09 5.81 1.57
N THR A 102 -3.64 4.59 1.23
CA THR A 102 -2.23 4.21 1.34
C THR A 102 -1.35 5.05 0.42
N ALA A 103 -1.75 5.27 -0.82
CA ALA A 103 -1.03 6.12 -1.76
C ALA A 103 -0.98 7.59 -1.30
N GLY A 104 -2.06 8.11 -0.74
CA GLY A 104 -2.10 9.44 -0.13
C GLY A 104 -1.15 9.57 1.06
N CYS A 105 -1.08 8.55 1.91
CA CYS A 105 -0.11 8.46 3.00
C CYS A 105 1.34 8.50 2.49
N ILE A 106 1.66 7.72 1.45
CA ILE A 106 2.98 7.71 0.81
C ILE A 106 3.30 9.10 0.22
N GLN A 107 2.33 9.72 -0.47
CA GLN A 107 2.47 11.06 -1.04
C GLN A 107 2.82 12.09 0.04
N SER A 108 2.06 12.14 1.13
CA SER A 108 2.29 13.07 2.23
C SER A 108 3.67 12.85 2.85
N SER A 109 4.06 11.60 3.09
CA SER A 109 5.37 11.27 3.66
C SER A 109 6.53 11.70 2.75
N LEU A 110 6.39 11.53 1.43
CA LEU A 110 7.39 12.02 0.49
C LEU A 110 7.48 13.54 0.47
N GLN A 111 6.34 14.24 0.50
CA GLN A 111 6.29 15.71 0.50
C GLN A 111 6.85 16.32 1.80
N GLU A 112 6.77 15.59 2.91
CA GLU A 112 7.37 15.99 4.20
C GLU A 112 8.87 15.64 4.29
N THR A 113 9.40 14.86 3.35
CA THR A 113 10.81 14.48 3.33
C THR A 113 11.67 15.68 2.95
N GLU A 114 12.72 15.91 3.72
CA GLU A 114 13.66 17.00 3.47
C GLU A 114 14.28 16.90 2.07
N ASN A 115 14.35 18.01 1.36
CA ASN A 115 14.83 18.13 -0.01
C ASN A 115 13.98 17.43 -1.08
N PHE A 116 12.81 16.88 -0.75
CA PHE A 116 11.90 16.32 -1.73
C PHE A 116 10.97 17.42 -2.29
N ILE A 117 11.43 18.12 -3.33
CA ILE A 117 10.74 19.29 -3.91
C ILE A 117 9.90 18.97 -5.15
N THR A 118 9.78 17.70 -5.52
CA THR A 118 9.08 17.31 -6.76
C THR A 118 7.60 17.03 -6.51
N PRO A 119 6.70 17.44 -7.43
CA PRO A 119 5.30 17.07 -7.33
C PRO A 119 5.11 15.55 -7.34
N VAL A 120 4.20 15.07 -6.50
CA VAL A 120 3.80 13.66 -6.44
C VAL A 120 2.39 13.51 -6.99
N VAL A 121 2.22 12.62 -7.96
CA VAL A 121 0.95 12.32 -8.61
C VAL A 121 0.55 10.88 -8.30
N ILE A 122 -0.69 10.68 -7.90
CA ILE A 122 -1.28 9.36 -7.65
C ILE A 122 -2.17 8.99 -8.86
N SER A 123 -2.07 7.75 -9.34
CA SER A 123 -3.01 7.21 -10.34
C SER A 123 -4.34 6.80 -9.68
N LEU A 124 -5.34 6.49 -10.49
CA LEU A 124 -6.50 5.75 -9.99
C LEU A 124 -6.10 4.29 -9.72
N PRO A 125 -6.71 3.63 -8.72
CA PRO A 125 -6.56 2.21 -8.50
C PRO A 125 -7.06 1.42 -9.71
N ASN A 126 -6.40 0.30 -10.00
CA ASN A 126 -6.80 -0.64 -11.03
C ASN A 126 -6.95 -2.03 -10.43
N THR A 127 -8.14 -2.60 -10.51
CA THR A 127 -8.44 -3.95 -9.99
C THR A 127 -8.36 -4.96 -11.12
N LEU A 128 -7.54 -5.99 -10.92
CA LEU A 128 -7.29 -7.09 -11.85
C LEU A 128 -7.81 -8.38 -11.23
N LYS A 129 -8.77 -9.03 -11.88
CA LYS A 129 -9.23 -10.35 -11.44
C LYS A 129 -8.12 -11.36 -11.68
N SER A 130 -7.74 -12.08 -10.64
CA SER A 130 -6.76 -13.18 -10.76
C SER A 130 -7.44 -14.34 -11.50
N THR A 131 -7.18 -14.46 -12.78
CA THR A 131 -7.41 -15.73 -13.50
C THR A 131 -6.26 -16.66 -13.12
N ASN A 132 -6.50 -17.74 -12.44
CA ASN A 132 -5.68 -18.93 -12.10
C ASN A 132 -4.14 -18.92 -12.31
N ASP A 133 -3.56 -17.85 -12.78
CA ASP A 133 -2.14 -17.66 -13.01
C ASP A 133 -1.51 -17.00 -11.78
N ASN A 134 -1.05 -17.86 -10.88
CA ASN A 134 -0.08 -17.66 -9.80
C ASN A 134 0.21 -16.17 -9.44
N PRO A 135 -0.44 -15.59 -8.41
CA PRO A 135 -0.18 -14.21 -7.99
C PRO A 135 1.28 -13.96 -7.58
N GLY A 136 2.06 -15.01 -7.29
CA GLY A 136 3.51 -14.95 -7.09
C GLY A 136 4.32 -14.64 -8.35
N LYS A 137 3.69 -14.51 -9.53
CA LYS A 137 4.34 -14.15 -10.79
C LYS A 137 4.16 -12.69 -11.22
N VAL A 138 3.68 -11.80 -10.37
CA VAL A 138 4.05 -10.39 -10.55
C VAL A 138 5.55 -10.31 -10.31
N LYS A 139 6.32 -10.71 -11.34
CA LYS A 139 7.77 -10.61 -11.33
C LYS A 139 8.06 -9.13 -11.16
N PRO A 140 8.61 -8.70 -10.02
CA PRO A 140 9.19 -7.37 -9.97
C PRO A 140 10.15 -7.30 -11.16
N SER A 141 10.08 -6.22 -11.92
CA SER A 141 11.01 -5.99 -13.03
C SER A 141 12.43 -6.29 -12.52
N GLN A 142 13.04 -7.36 -13.03
CA GLN A 142 14.31 -7.87 -12.53
C GLN A 142 15.50 -6.96 -12.91
N ASN A 143 15.25 -5.77 -13.44
CA ASN A 143 16.28 -4.85 -13.84
C ASN A 143 16.59 -3.85 -12.74
N ALA A 144 17.79 -4.02 -12.23
CA ALA A 144 18.68 -3.01 -11.74
C ALA A 144 18.78 -2.81 -10.23
N ALA A 145 20.02 -2.49 -9.85
CA ALA A 145 20.48 -2.00 -8.55
C ALA A 145 19.66 -0.84 -7.95
N ASN A 146 18.73 -0.26 -8.73
CA ASN A 146 17.92 0.90 -8.37
C ASN A 146 16.48 0.55 -7.97
N ASN A 147 16.07 -0.72 -8.00
CA ASN A 147 14.71 -1.12 -7.62
C ASN A 147 14.69 -1.65 -6.18
N LEU A 148 13.76 -1.12 -5.39
CA LEU A 148 13.46 -1.64 -4.06
C LEU A 148 12.14 -2.39 -4.13
N ASN A 149 12.21 -3.70 -4.00
CA ASN A 149 11.01 -4.51 -3.88
C ASN A 149 10.80 -4.90 -2.44
N ASP A 150 9.55 -4.94 -2.04
CA ASP A 150 9.15 -5.37 -0.71
C ASP A 150 7.86 -6.17 -0.76
N HIS A 151 7.69 -7.08 0.20
CA HIS A 151 6.52 -7.93 0.32
C HIS A 151 6.24 -8.19 1.80
N TRP A 152 5.01 -7.94 2.24
CA TRP A 152 4.55 -8.21 3.60
C TRP A 152 3.09 -8.67 3.61
N ILE A 153 2.67 -9.22 4.73
CA ILE A 153 1.29 -9.63 4.98
C ILE A 153 0.69 -8.68 6.00
N LEU A 154 -0.55 -8.28 5.79
CA LEU A 154 -1.39 -7.68 6.82
C LEU A 154 -2.37 -8.74 7.30
N SER A 155 -2.32 -9.04 8.59
CA SER A 155 -3.12 -10.09 9.23
C SER A 155 -3.99 -9.49 10.32
N GLY A 156 -5.28 -9.77 10.30
CA GLY A 156 -6.27 -9.42 11.32
C GLY A 156 -7.34 -10.49 11.43
N GLU A 157 -8.38 -10.25 12.22
CA GLU A 157 -9.48 -11.20 12.39
C GLU A 157 -10.25 -11.51 11.10
N ALA A 158 -10.22 -10.60 10.13
CA ALA A 158 -10.84 -10.81 8.82
C ALA A 158 -10.04 -11.76 7.92
N GLY A 159 -8.79 -12.02 8.24
CA GLY A 159 -7.88 -12.86 7.46
C GLY A 159 -6.60 -12.14 7.06
N GLU A 160 -5.90 -12.71 6.09
CA GLU A 160 -4.62 -12.19 5.61
C GLU A 160 -4.76 -11.61 4.20
N ILE A 161 -4.09 -10.48 3.96
CA ILE A 161 -3.89 -9.91 2.63
C ILE A 161 -2.41 -9.72 2.36
N SER A 162 -1.99 -9.86 1.11
CA SER A 162 -0.59 -9.70 0.72
C SER A 162 -0.35 -8.34 0.09
N CYS A 163 0.59 -7.59 0.63
CA CYS A 163 0.97 -6.27 0.12
C CYS A 163 2.36 -6.33 -0.51
N PHE A 164 2.51 -5.67 -1.64
CA PHE A 164 3.76 -5.57 -2.38
C PHE A 164 4.05 -4.11 -2.69
N SER A 165 5.30 -3.71 -2.62
CA SER A 165 5.76 -2.44 -3.17
C SER A 165 6.96 -2.64 -4.07
N SER A 166 6.98 -1.90 -5.18
CA SER A 166 8.12 -1.79 -6.07
C SER A 166 8.47 -0.31 -6.22
N VAL A 167 9.61 0.10 -5.70
CA VAL A 167 10.11 1.47 -5.83
C VAL A 167 11.17 1.49 -6.92
N ILE A 168 10.90 2.22 -7.99
CA ILE A 168 11.79 2.42 -9.13
C ILE A 168 12.41 3.81 -8.99
N ILE A 169 13.70 3.86 -8.67
CA ILE A 169 14.45 5.12 -8.58
C ILE A 169 14.92 5.48 -9.98
N LYS A 170 14.48 6.64 -10.48
CA LYS A 170 14.83 7.14 -11.82
C LYS A 170 16.09 7.99 -11.80
N ASP A 171 16.31 8.71 -10.70
CA ASP A 171 17.48 9.56 -10.52
C ASP A 171 18.11 9.25 -9.15
N THR A 172 19.22 8.53 -9.18
CA THR A 172 19.95 8.15 -7.97
C THR A 172 20.69 9.32 -7.34
N SER A 173 21.11 10.29 -8.12
CA SER A 173 21.86 11.44 -7.62
C SER A 173 20.97 12.34 -6.74
N LEU A 174 19.70 12.50 -7.11
CA LEU A 174 18.74 13.25 -6.31
C LEU A 174 18.32 12.50 -5.03
N VAL A 175 18.21 11.18 -5.11
CA VAL A 175 17.85 10.34 -3.94
C VAL A 175 18.97 10.30 -2.90
N GLU A 176 20.24 10.47 -3.30
CA GLU A 176 21.38 10.54 -2.37
C GLU A 176 21.36 11.76 -1.44
N HIS A 177 20.58 12.78 -1.77
CA HIS A 177 20.41 14.00 -0.97
C HIS A 177 19.08 14.04 -0.21
N LEU A 178 18.24 13.00 -0.32
CA LEU A 178 17.01 12.89 0.43
C LEU A 178 17.30 12.36 1.83
N GLY A 179 16.75 13.04 2.82
CA GLY A 179 16.82 12.61 4.21
C GLY A 179 15.89 11.44 4.52
N GLU A 180 15.69 11.20 5.78
CA GLU A 180 14.76 10.21 6.30
C GLU A 180 13.32 10.49 5.84
N VAL A 181 12.63 9.46 5.33
CA VAL A 181 11.20 9.57 5.04
C VAL A 181 10.43 9.57 6.36
N LYS A 182 9.70 10.65 6.62
CA LYS A 182 8.93 10.77 7.85
C LYS A 182 7.75 9.81 7.83
N MET A 183 7.56 9.13 8.95
CA MET A 183 6.37 8.32 9.14
C MET A 183 5.13 9.21 9.10
N PRO A 184 4.04 8.76 8.45
CA PRO A 184 2.82 9.52 8.41
C PRO A 184 2.30 9.73 9.84
N ARG A 185 1.97 10.97 10.18
CA ARG A 185 1.29 11.24 11.44
C ARG A 185 -0.10 10.59 11.38
N PRO A 186 -0.58 9.98 12.47
CA PRO A 186 -1.97 9.61 12.54
C PRO A 186 -2.81 10.87 12.30
N PRO A 187 -3.92 10.79 11.52
CA PRO A 187 -4.78 11.94 11.31
C PRO A 187 -5.18 12.50 12.69
N SER A 188 -4.85 13.77 12.94
CA SER A 188 -5.40 14.48 14.09
C SER A 188 -6.92 14.57 13.84
N GLY A 189 -7.74 14.40 14.88
CA GLY A 189 -9.21 14.43 14.72
C GLY A 189 -9.75 15.70 14.06
N ASP A 190 -8.93 16.74 13.90
CA ASP A 190 -9.24 18.00 13.23
C ASP A 190 -9.05 17.94 11.69
N ASP A 191 -8.33 16.95 11.17
CA ASP A 191 -8.08 16.77 9.73
C ASP A 191 -9.18 15.98 9.01
N LEU A 192 -10.12 15.41 9.77
CA LEU A 192 -11.35 14.83 9.24
C LEU A 192 -12.34 15.94 8.87
N GLY A 193 -11.97 16.75 7.88
CA GLY A 193 -12.91 17.61 7.20
C GLY A 193 -14.05 16.75 6.68
N ILE A 194 -15.19 16.84 7.37
CA ILE A 194 -16.43 16.16 7.01
C ILE A 194 -16.79 16.61 5.59
N MET A 195 -16.43 15.85 4.57
CA MET A 195 -17.14 15.92 3.30
C MET A 195 -18.45 15.16 3.47
N ILE A 196 -19.46 15.88 3.96
CA ILE A 196 -20.85 15.45 3.87
C ILE A 196 -21.25 15.69 2.40
N PHE A 197 -21.46 14.63 1.66
CA PHE A 197 -22.20 14.64 0.39
C PHE A 197 -23.65 14.25 0.62
#